data_0a56c3c708575a84d9018b885e588865
#
_entry.id   0a56c3c708575a84d9018b885e588865
#
_cell.length_a   1.000
_cell.length_b   1.000
_cell.length_c   1.000
_cell.angle_alpha   90.00
_cell.angle_beta   90.00
_cell.angle_gamma   90.00
#
_symmetry.space_group_name_H-M   'P 1'
#
loop_
_entity.id
_entity.type
_entity.pdbx_description
1 polymer ?
#
loop_
_entity_poly.entity_id
_entity_poly.type
_entity_poly.pdbx_seq_one_letter_code
_entity_poly.pdbx_strand_id
1 'polypeptide(L)'
;GTHTNFVYLQKDNKILLDKQYSSHLPTEGEIVSLNLKKVYEFATTTPIEEIRFILESAQLNKAAAEQSFKGNFGHGLGKILTGKFENEVMGKSIFSHILSFTSAACDARMAGAMIPVMSNSGSGNQGIAATLPVVIYAEENKLPEEQLIRALTLSHLTVIYIKQSLGYLSALCG
;
A
#
# COMPACT_ATOMS: atom_id res chain seq x y z
N GLY A 1 -8.12 15.99 -5.41
CA GLY A 1 -9.47 15.56 -5.04
C GLY A 1 -9.45 14.33 -4.14
N THR A 2 -10.50 14.13 -3.38
CA THR A 2 -10.70 12.93 -2.58
C THR A 2 -11.88 12.15 -3.12
N HIS A 3 -11.84 10.81 -3.11
CA HIS A 3 -12.94 9.96 -3.58
C HIS A 3 -14.22 10.10 -2.76
N THR A 4 -14.14 10.70 -1.58
CA THR A 4 -15.26 10.86 -0.63
C THR A 4 -15.85 12.26 -0.62
N ASN A 5 -15.30 13.19 -1.39
CA ASN A 5 -15.80 14.56 -1.43
C ASN A 5 -16.85 14.72 -2.54
N PHE A 6 -18.11 14.42 -2.20
CA PHE A 6 -19.22 14.69 -3.09
C PHE A 6 -19.42 16.20 -3.24
N VAL A 7 -19.31 16.69 -4.46
CA VAL A 7 -19.51 18.12 -4.77
C VAL A 7 -20.88 18.37 -5.40
N TYR A 8 -21.49 17.37 -6.01
CA TYR A 8 -22.79 17.46 -6.64
C TYR A 8 -23.52 16.13 -6.56
N LEU A 9 -24.80 16.15 -6.19
CA LEU A 9 -25.67 14.99 -6.18
C LEU A 9 -27.07 15.40 -6.66
N GLN A 10 -27.56 14.75 -7.70
CA GLN A 10 -28.90 14.94 -8.24
C GLN A 10 -29.63 13.59 -8.33
N LYS A 11 -30.90 13.59 -7.98
CA LYS A 11 -31.81 12.46 -8.19
C LYS A 11 -33.12 12.96 -8.78
N ASP A 12 -33.58 12.37 -9.87
CA ASP A 12 -34.89 12.66 -10.52
C ASP A 12 -35.13 14.15 -10.72
N ASN A 13 -34.23 14.89 -11.36
CA ASN A 13 -34.28 16.34 -11.53
C ASN A 13 -34.24 17.19 -10.24
N LYS A 14 -34.10 16.57 -9.07
CA LYS A 14 -33.92 17.27 -7.80
C LYS A 14 -32.43 17.27 -7.41
N ILE A 15 -31.85 18.44 -7.26
CA ILE A 15 -30.50 18.59 -6.74
C ILE A 15 -30.56 18.34 -5.23
N LEU A 16 -29.83 17.33 -4.75
CA LEU A 16 -29.74 16.95 -3.34
C LEU A 16 -28.51 17.56 -2.67
N LEU A 17 -27.45 17.80 -3.43
CA LEU A 17 -26.24 18.45 -2.96
C LEU A 17 -25.64 19.24 -4.11
N ASP A 18 -25.38 20.51 -3.89
CA ASP A 18 -24.58 21.36 -4.76
C ASP A 18 -23.61 22.16 -3.87
N LYS A 19 -22.38 21.71 -3.83
CA LYS A 19 -21.31 22.49 -3.20
C LYS A 19 -20.71 23.36 -4.29
N GLN A 20 -21.17 24.60 -4.38
CA GLN A 20 -20.52 25.60 -5.21
C GLN A 20 -19.01 25.50 -4.93
N TYR A 21 -18.24 25.41 -5.98
CA TYR A 21 -16.79 25.34 -5.93
C TYR A 21 -16.26 26.59 -5.21
N SER A 22 -16.28 26.56 -3.88
CA SER A 22 -15.40 27.46 -3.15
C SER A 22 -14.00 26.98 -3.48
N SER A 23 -13.25 27.79 -4.19
CA SER A 23 -11.86 27.59 -4.55
C SER A 23 -10.95 27.66 -3.31
N HIS A 24 -11.29 26.90 -2.28
CA HIS A 24 -10.34 26.49 -1.28
C HIS A 24 -9.58 25.27 -1.85
N LEU A 25 -8.73 25.55 -2.83
CA LEU A 25 -7.52 24.76 -2.97
C LEU A 25 -6.93 24.69 -1.55
N PRO A 26 -6.61 23.50 -1.02
CA PRO A 26 -5.80 23.43 0.18
C PRO A 26 -4.62 24.36 -0.08
N THR A 27 -4.38 25.29 0.84
CA THR A 27 -3.19 26.14 0.86
C THR A 27 -2.03 25.24 0.44
N GLU A 28 -1.33 25.62 -0.61
CA GLU A 28 -0.12 24.94 -1.07
C GLU A 28 0.85 24.88 0.12
N GLY A 29 0.72 23.81 0.92
CA GLY A 29 1.86 23.39 1.72
C GLY A 29 2.95 23.13 0.70
N GLU A 30 4.13 23.69 0.92
CA GLU A 30 5.27 23.53 0.03
C GLU A 30 5.33 22.08 -0.44
N ILE A 31 5.05 21.85 -1.73
CA ILE A 31 5.14 20.51 -2.30
C ILE A 31 6.62 20.16 -2.25
N VAL A 32 7.00 19.35 -1.26
CA VAL A 32 8.38 18.89 -1.14
C VAL A 32 8.73 18.12 -2.39
N SER A 33 9.57 18.72 -3.24
CA SER A 33 10.09 18.02 -4.41
C SER A 33 11.02 16.90 -3.94
N LEU A 34 10.54 15.66 -4.08
CA LEU A 34 11.31 14.47 -3.77
C LEU A 34 12.25 14.12 -4.93
N ASN A 35 13.38 13.51 -4.57
CA ASN A 35 14.24 12.77 -5.46
C ASN A 35 14.82 11.57 -4.71
N LEU A 36 15.38 10.59 -5.42
CA LEU A 36 15.86 9.36 -4.80
C LEU A 36 16.93 9.59 -3.74
N LYS A 37 17.78 10.60 -3.91
CA LYS A 37 18.81 10.94 -2.92
C LYS A 37 18.18 11.39 -1.61
N LYS A 38 17.24 12.34 -1.65
CA LYS A 38 16.51 12.80 -0.45
C LYS A 38 15.75 11.67 0.23
N VAL A 39 15.07 10.83 -0.56
CA VAL A 39 14.33 9.66 -0.05
C VAL A 39 15.26 8.71 0.68
N TYR A 40 16.41 8.38 0.09
CA TYR A 40 17.39 7.50 0.68
C TYR A 40 18.01 8.10 1.94
N GLU A 41 18.46 9.37 1.89
CA GLU A 41 19.02 10.07 3.04
C GLU A 41 18.02 10.10 4.20
N PHE A 42 16.78 10.49 3.94
CA PHE A 42 15.73 10.51 4.97
C PHE A 42 15.53 9.12 5.59
N ALA A 43 15.35 8.08 4.78
CA ALA A 43 15.11 6.74 5.29
C ALA A 43 16.27 6.17 6.12
N THR A 44 17.51 6.58 5.81
CA THR A 44 18.73 6.04 6.46
C THR A 44 19.21 6.87 7.65
N THR A 45 18.93 8.17 7.70
CA THR A 45 19.50 9.07 8.71
C THR A 45 18.49 9.59 9.74
N THR A 46 17.19 9.54 9.43
CA THR A 46 16.15 10.01 10.36
C THR A 46 16.16 9.16 11.65
N PRO A 47 16.00 9.78 12.83
CA PRO A 47 15.85 9.05 14.07
C PRO A 47 14.71 8.03 14.00
N ILE A 48 14.94 6.81 14.48
CA ILE A 48 13.99 5.70 14.35
C ILE A 48 12.63 6.05 14.95
N GLU A 49 12.60 6.75 16.06
CA GLU A 49 11.36 7.11 16.76
C GLU A 49 10.43 7.99 15.91
N GLU A 50 10.99 8.79 14.99
CA GLU A 50 10.20 9.65 14.10
C GLU A 50 9.55 8.87 12.94
N ILE A 51 10.13 7.72 12.56
CA ILE A 51 9.66 6.90 11.43
C ILE A 51 9.10 5.54 11.85
N ARG A 52 9.10 5.22 13.15
CA ARG A 52 8.60 3.94 13.68
C ARG A 52 7.13 3.68 13.35
N PHE A 53 6.32 4.74 13.20
CA PHE A 53 4.90 4.60 12.85
C PHE A 53 4.67 3.81 11.56
N ILE A 54 5.67 3.71 10.67
CA ILE A 54 5.56 2.95 9.43
C ILE A 54 5.29 1.45 9.66
N LEU A 55 5.59 0.92 10.85
CA LEU A 55 5.29 -0.46 11.22
C LEU A 55 3.79 -0.76 11.22
N GLU A 56 2.91 0.25 11.35
CA GLU A 56 1.49 0.07 11.21
C GLU A 56 1.12 -0.46 9.83
N SER A 57 1.85 -0.04 8.79
CA SER A 57 1.67 -0.57 7.44
C SER A 57 1.94 -2.07 7.36
N ALA A 58 3.01 -2.53 8.04
CA ALA A 58 3.34 -3.95 8.13
C ALA A 58 2.24 -4.74 8.83
N GLN A 59 1.76 -4.25 9.97
CA GLN A 59 0.73 -4.92 10.77
C GLN A 59 -0.58 -5.05 9.99
N LEU A 60 -1.09 -3.97 9.42
CA LEU A 60 -2.36 -3.97 8.70
C LEU A 60 -2.30 -4.82 7.42
N ASN A 61 -1.29 -4.63 6.60
CA ASN A 61 -1.20 -5.33 5.32
C ASN A 61 -0.91 -6.82 5.50
N LYS A 62 -0.11 -7.19 6.51
CA LYS A 62 0.12 -8.61 6.83
C LYS A 62 -1.14 -9.29 7.38
N ALA A 63 -1.86 -8.62 8.28
CA ALA A 63 -3.13 -9.13 8.79
C ALA A 63 -4.15 -9.36 7.66
N ALA A 64 -4.18 -8.50 6.64
CA ALA A 64 -5.03 -8.68 5.48
C ALA A 64 -4.66 -9.94 4.68
N ALA A 65 -3.37 -10.20 4.47
CA ALA A 65 -2.90 -11.43 3.83
C ALA A 65 -3.28 -12.67 4.64
N GLU A 66 -3.03 -12.66 5.94
CA GLU A 66 -3.33 -13.78 6.84
C GLU A 66 -4.83 -14.10 6.89
N GLN A 67 -5.69 -13.09 6.88
CA GLN A 67 -7.13 -13.29 6.80
C GLN A 67 -7.54 -13.85 5.44
N SER A 68 -6.90 -13.40 4.36
CA SER A 68 -7.14 -13.94 3.03
C SER A 68 -6.85 -15.44 2.94
N PHE A 69 -5.78 -15.90 3.58
CA PHE A 69 -5.48 -17.34 3.65
C PHE A 69 -6.52 -18.15 4.41
N LYS A 70 -7.20 -17.56 5.37
CA LYS A 70 -8.26 -18.23 6.17
C LYS A 70 -9.63 -18.21 5.48
N GLY A 71 -9.89 -17.19 4.64
CA GLY A 71 -11.17 -16.99 3.94
C GLY A 71 -11.15 -17.43 2.48
N ASN A 72 -12.23 -17.13 1.76
CA ASN A 72 -12.33 -17.32 0.32
C ASN A 72 -12.54 -15.94 -0.32
N PHE A 73 -11.45 -15.37 -0.81
CA PHE A 73 -11.46 -14.03 -1.40
C PHE A 73 -10.90 -14.04 -2.81
N GLY A 74 -11.53 -13.28 -3.69
CA GLY A 74 -11.07 -13.04 -5.05
C GLY A 74 -10.82 -14.33 -5.82
N HIS A 75 -9.70 -14.37 -6.51
CA HIS A 75 -9.27 -15.54 -7.28
C HIS A 75 -8.48 -16.57 -6.44
N GLY A 76 -8.18 -16.26 -5.17
CA GLY A 76 -7.39 -17.11 -4.31
C GLY A 76 -5.94 -17.28 -4.76
N LEU A 77 -5.41 -16.29 -5.48
CA LEU A 77 -4.07 -16.35 -6.06
C LEU A 77 -2.99 -16.58 -5.00
N GLY A 78 -3.09 -15.89 -3.86
CA GLY A 78 -2.17 -16.09 -2.76
C GLY A 78 -2.14 -17.56 -2.28
N LYS A 79 -3.29 -18.23 -2.19
CA LYS A 79 -3.39 -19.65 -1.81
C LYS A 79 -2.81 -20.59 -2.86
N ILE A 80 -3.05 -20.29 -4.13
CA ILE A 80 -2.50 -21.09 -5.24
C ILE A 80 -0.98 -21.06 -5.19
N LEU A 81 -0.41 -19.90 -4.89
CA LEU A 81 1.03 -19.71 -4.82
C LEU A 81 1.71 -20.37 -3.60
N THR A 82 0.95 -20.81 -2.57
CA THR A 82 1.49 -21.56 -1.40
C THR A 82 1.30 -23.07 -1.49
N GLY A 83 0.66 -23.58 -2.54
CA GLY A 83 0.29 -24.99 -2.67
C GLY A 83 1.26 -25.82 -3.49
N LYS A 84 0.67 -26.79 -4.20
CA LYS A 84 1.41 -27.65 -5.14
C LYS A 84 2.21 -26.84 -6.16
N PHE A 85 1.63 -25.76 -6.67
CA PHE A 85 2.27 -24.90 -7.66
C PHE A 85 3.59 -24.31 -7.13
N GLU A 86 3.63 -23.87 -5.87
CA GLU A 86 4.86 -23.40 -5.26
C GLU A 86 5.94 -24.47 -5.27
N ASN A 87 5.59 -25.68 -4.84
CA ASN A 87 6.55 -26.77 -4.71
C ASN A 87 7.07 -27.30 -6.06
N GLU A 88 6.20 -27.34 -7.06
CA GLU A 88 6.49 -27.97 -8.36
C GLU A 88 7.08 -26.99 -9.38
N VAL A 89 6.72 -25.70 -9.31
CA VAL A 89 7.09 -24.72 -10.34
C VAL A 89 8.06 -23.65 -9.83
N MET A 90 7.83 -23.12 -8.64
CA MET A 90 8.62 -21.99 -8.11
C MET A 90 9.63 -22.38 -7.04
N GLY A 91 9.52 -23.57 -6.46
CA GLY A 91 10.27 -23.98 -5.28
C GLY A 91 9.88 -23.16 -4.04
N LYS A 92 10.22 -23.68 -2.86
CA LYS A 92 10.06 -22.92 -1.59
C LYS A 92 11.15 -21.85 -1.53
N SER A 93 10.80 -20.64 -1.86
CA SER A 93 11.72 -19.51 -1.88
C SER A 93 11.12 -18.27 -1.23
N ILE A 94 11.95 -17.35 -0.80
CA ILE A 94 11.51 -16.03 -0.30
C ILE A 94 10.63 -15.35 -1.36
N PHE A 95 10.95 -15.51 -2.62
CA PHE A 95 10.19 -14.92 -3.73
C PHE A 95 8.75 -15.46 -3.80
N SER A 96 8.56 -16.78 -3.67
CA SER A 96 7.21 -17.37 -3.65
C SER A 96 6.39 -16.89 -2.43
N HIS A 97 7.01 -16.75 -1.26
CA HIS A 97 6.35 -16.17 -0.09
C HIS A 97 5.96 -14.72 -0.29
N ILE A 98 6.84 -13.89 -0.85
CA ILE A 98 6.54 -12.49 -1.18
C ILE A 98 5.33 -12.40 -2.12
N LEU A 99 5.33 -13.16 -3.20
CA LEU A 99 4.24 -13.18 -4.16
C LEU A 99 2.93 -13.65 -3.52
N SER A 100 2.99 -14.73 -2.74
CA SER A 100 1.82 -15.32 -2.09
C SER A 100 1.15 -14.34 -1.12
N PHE A 101 1.91 -13.77 -0.18
CA PHE A 101 1.37 -12.81 0.81
C PHE A 101 0.85 -11.55 0.16
N THR A 102 1.60 -10.99 -0.80
CA THR A 102 1.18 -9.78 -1.51
C THR A 102 -0.10 -10.01 -2.31
N SER A 103 -0.19 -11.11 -3.04
CA SER A 103 -1.39 -11.50 -3.80
C SER A 103 -2.58 -11.78 -2.88
N ALA A 104 -2.37 -12.46 -1.74
CA ALA A 104 -3.43 -12.76 -0.79
C ALA A 104 -4.07 -11.49 -0.22
N ALA A 105 -3.26 -10.50 0.18
CA ALA A 105 -3.79 -9.22 0.68
C ALA A 105 -4.56 -8.45 -0.42
N CYS A 106 -4.07 -8.48 -1.66
CA CYS A 106 -4.76 -7.90 -2.80
C CYS A 106 -6.07 -8.63 -3.11
N ASP A 107 -6.09 -9.96 -3.08
CA ASP A 107 -7.31 -10.77 -3.25
C ASP A 107 -8.39 -10.37 -2.24
N ALA A 108 -8.05 -10.30 -0.96
CA ALA A 108 -9.00 -9.90 0.08
C ALA A 108 -9.55 -8.49 -0.17
N ARG A 109 -8.66 -7.54 -0.43
CA ARG A 109 -9.06 -6.15 -0.67
C ARG A 109 -9.94 -6.01 -1.91
N MET A 110 -9.56 -6.62 -3.02
CA MET A 110 -10.30 -6.52 -4.29
C MET A 110 -11.64 -7.24 -4.25
N ALA A 111 -11.78 -8.26 -3.41
CA ALA A 111 -13.05 -8.93 -3.15
C ALA A 111 -13.98 -8.14 -2.20
N GLY A 112 -13.57 -6.96 -1.72
CA GLY A 112 -14.36 -6.14 -0.82
C GLY A 112 -14.40 -6.66 0.62
N ALA A 113 -13.41 -7.41 1.06
CA ALA A 113 -13.30 -7.85 2.44
C ALA A 113 -13.26 -6.63 3.38
N MET A 114 -13.99 -6.73 4.50
CA MET A 114 -14.03 -5.68 5.53
C MET A 114 -12.77 -5.72 6.40
N ILE A 115 -11.62 -5.55 5.77
CA ILE A 115 -10.30 -5.62 6.38
C ILE A 115 -9.56 -4.31 6.09
N PRO A 116 -9.03 -3.62 7.10
CA PRO A 116 -8.23 -2.44 6.88
C PRO A 116 -6.90 -2.79 6.21
N VAL A 117 -6.49 -1.95 5.26
CA VAL A 117 -5.16 -2.00 4.67
C VAL A 117 -4.53 -0.62 4.68
N MET A 118 -3.23 -0.55 4.87
CA MET A 118 -2.50 0.69 4.70
C MET A 118 -2.35 0.97 3.20
N SER A 119 -2.87 2.11 2.76
CA SER A 119 -2.72 2.58 1.39
C SER A 119 -1.46 3.42 1.21
N ASN A 120 -1.01 3.55 -0.03
CA ASN A 120 -0.01 4.55 -0.41
C ASN A 120 -0.53 5.32 -1.62
N SER A 121 -0.38 6.65 -1.59
CA SER A 121 -0.79 7.55 -2.68
C SER A 121 -2.21 7.28 -3.20
N GLY A 122 -3.16 7.03 -2.28
CA GLY A 122 -4.57 6.81 -2.60
C GLY A 122 -4.92 5.41 -3.13
N SER A 123 -3.97 4.47 -3.21
CA SER A 123 -4.19 3.09 -3.63
C SER A 123 -3.83 2.10 -2.54
N GLY A 124 -4.81 1.24 -2.16
CA GLY A 124 -4.58 0.17 -1.18
C GLY A 124 -3.66 -0.92 -1.73
N ASN A 125 -3.82 -1.35 -2.98
CA ASN A 125 -2.93 -2.34 -3.58
C ASN A 125 -1.49 -1.82 -3.68
N GLN A 126 -1.32 -0.54 -3.94
CA GLN A 126 0.00 0.08 -3.95
C GLN A 126 0.63 0.09 -2.55
N GLY A 127 -0.14 0.38 -1.51
CA GLY A 127 0.32 0.25 -0.12
C GLY A 127 0.71 -1.18 0.23
N ILE A 128 -0.09 -2.17 -0.18
CA ILE A 128 0.21 -3.59 -0.01
C ILE A 128 1.52 -3.95 -0.72
N ALA A 129 1.67 -3.55 -2.00
CA ALA A 129 2.87 -3.85 -2.79
C ALA A 129 4.13 -3.13 -2.28
N ALA A 130 3.99 -1.95 -1.69
CA ALA A 130 5.11 -1.25 -1.05
C ALA A 130 5.52 -1.85 0.30
N THR A 131 4.61 -2.59 0.95
CA THR A 131 4.81 -3.10 2.32
C THR A 131 5.24 -4.56 2.34
N LEU A 132 4.41 -5.46 1.78
CA LEU A 132 4.56 -6.89 2.03
C LEU A 132 5.84 -7.51 1.48
N PRO A 133 6.37 -7.12 0.32
CA PRO A 133 7.68 -7.62 -0.12
C PRO A 133 8.80 -7.34 0.89
N VAL A 134 8.79 -6.15 1.48
CA VAL A 134 9.79 -5.74 2.47
C VAL A 134 9.61 -6.50 3.77
N VAL A 135 8.38 -6.64 4.25
CA VAL A 135 8.05 -7.36 5.50
C VAL A 135 8.45 -8.82 5.39
N ILE A 136 8.00 -9.51 4.35
CA ILE A 136 8.28 -10.95 4.18
C ILE A 136 9.78 -11.19 4.01
N TYR A 137 10.47 -10.35 3.24
CA TYR A 137 11.92 -10.44 3.12
C TYR A 137 12.64 -10.27 4.46
N ALA A 138 12.23 -9.29 5.26
CA ALA A 138 12.83 -9.02 6.56
C ALA A 138 12.59 -10.18 7.56
N GLU A 139 11.38 -10.74 7.59
CA GLU A 139 11.03 -11.86 8.46
C GLU A 139 11.82 -13.13 8.10
N GLU A 140 11.84 -13.50 6.83
CA GLU A 140 12.57 -14.69 6.35
C GLU A 140 14.08 -14.61 6.63
N ASN A 141 14.64 -13.41 6.56
CA ASN A 141 16.06 -13.20 6.86
C ASN A 141 16.31 -12.79 8.32
N LYS A 142 15.28 -12.74 9.18
CA LYS A 142 15.38 -12.36 10.60
C LYS A 142 16.11 -11.03 10.79
N LEU A 143 15.79 -10.05 9.95
CA LEU A 143 16.42 -8.74 10.01
C LEU A 143 15.97 -7.97 11.27
N PRO A 144 16.83 -7.13 11.86
CA PRO A 144 16.47 -6.26 12.97
C PRO A 144 15.31 -5.33 12.62
N GLU A 145 14.46 -5.01 13.60
CA GLU A 145 13.31 -4.11 13.44
C GLU A 145 13.72 -2.75 12.86
N GLU A 146 14.87 -2.21 13.26
CA GLU A 146 15.37 -0.95 12.69
C GLU A 146 15.55 -1.04 11.18
N GLN A 147 16.10 -2.13 10.67
CA GLN A 147 16.29 -2.32 9.23
C GLN A 147 14.93 -2.42 8.51
N LEU A 148 13.97 -3.10 9.11
CA LEU A 148 12.60 -3.17 8.58
C LEU A 148 11.97 -1.78 8.50
N ILE A 149 12.06 -0.98 9.57
CA ILE A 149 11.52 0.39 9.61
C ILE A 149 12.15 1.24 8.49
N ARG A 150 13.47 1.24 8.36
CA ARG A 150 14.16 2.01 7.32
C ARG A 150 13.81 1.55 5.92
N ALA A 151 13.75 0.24 5.69
CA ALA A 151 13.39 -0.33 4.39
C ALA A 151 11.93 -0.02 4.01
N LEU A 152 10.99 -0.09 4.95
CA LEU A 152 9.60 0.32 4.74
C LEU A 152 9.50 1.80 4.41
N THR A 153 10.19 2.65 5.16
CA THR A 153 10.24 4.09 4.93
C THR A 153 10.75 4.40 3.52
N LEU A 154 11.86 3.76 3.13
CA LEU A 154 12.43 3.90 1.79
C LEU A 154 11.44 3.46 0.71
N SER A 155 10.82 2.30 0.87
CA SER A 155 9.85 1.75 -0.08
C SER A 155 8.65 2.69 -0.26
N HIS A 156 8.02 3.11 0.83
CA HIS A 156 6.84 3.99 0.78
C HIS A 156 7.14 5.38 0.21
N LEU A 157 8.27 5.97 0.56
CA LEU A 157 8.68 7.27 0.02
C LEU A 157 9.07 7.17 -1.47
N THR A 158 9.63 6.04 -1.90
CA THR A 158 9.92 5.80 -3.32
C THR A 158 8.64 5.77 -4.15
N VAL A 159 7.59 5.13 -3.64
CA VAL A 159 6.27 5.13 -4.29
C VAL A 159 5.72 6.56 -4.37
N ILE A 160 5.80 7.34 -3.29
CA ILE A 160 5.35 8.75 -3.30
C ILE A 160 6.14 9.55 -4.32
N TYR A 161 7.46 9.35 -4.40
CA TYR A 161 8.30 10.01 -5.40
C TYR A 161 7.86 9.68 -6.83
N ILE A 162 7.62 8.41 -7.15
CA ILE A 162 7.11 7.99 -8.47
C ILE A 162 5.76 8.65 -8.75
N LYS A 163 4.86 8.68 -7.76
CA LYS A 163 3.54 9.26 -7.89
C LYS A 163 3.53 10.79 -8.08
N GLN A 164 4.57 11.49 -7.68
CA GLN A 164 4.69 12.91 -8.02
C GLN A 164 4.70 13.17 -9.54
N SER A 165 5.25 12.23 -10.32
CA SER A 165 5.27 12.32 -11.78
C SER A 165 3.99 11.79 -12.45
N LEU A 166 3.31 10.82 -11.82
CA LEU A 166 2.12 10.15 -12.37
C LEU A 166 0.80 10.79 -11.93
N GLY A 167 0.83 11.55 -10.83
CA GLY A 167 -0.36 12.05 -10.13
C GLY A 167 -0.92 11.09 -9.09
N TYR A 168 -1.41 11.63 -7.97
CA TYR A 168 -1.90 10.86 -6.83
C TYR A 168 -3.09 9.95 -7.15
N LEU A 169 -3.99 10.41 -8.00
CA LEU A 169 -5.20 9.71 -8.38
C LEU A 169 -5.18 9.39 -9.88
N SER A 170 -4.07 8.86 -10.36
CA SER A 170 -3.99 8.39 -11.74
C SER A 170 -4.73 7.07 -11.90
N ALA A 171 -5.28 6.82 -13.10
CA ALA A 171 -5.82 5.51 -13.49
C ALA A 171 -4.72 4.44 -13.57
N LEU A 172 -3.47 4.85 -13.57
CA LEU A 172 -2.31 3.97 -13.47
C LEU A 172 -2.15 3.55 -12.02
N CYS A 173 -2.52 2.33 -11.76
CA CYS A 173 -2.31 1.66 -10.48
C CYS A 173 -0.85 1.18 -10.42
N GLY A 174 0.09 2.10 -10.33
CA GLY A 174 1.53 1.93 -10.26
C GLY A 174 2.14 0.56 -10.30
#